data_5dfafeb891a1aede2d76be1e9a4ea18e
#
_entry.id   5dfafeb891a1aede2d76be1e9a4ea18e
#
_cell.length_a   1.000
_cell.length_b   1.000
_cell.length_c   1.000
_cell.angle_alpha   90.00
_cell.angle_beta   90.00
_cell.angle_gamma   90.00
#
_symmetry.space_group_name_H-M   'P 1'
#
loop_
_entity.id
_entity.type
_entity.pdbx_description
1 polymer ?
#
loop_
_entity_poly.entity_id
_entity_poly.type
_entity_poly.pdbx_seq_one_letter_code
_entity_poly.pdbx_strand_id
1 'polypeptide(L)'
;MKSRIVIEGHAGSFGAYVARPRSVPAPAVVVLQEVFGVNADIRQTCDELAALGFIAVAPDLFWRQERDVDLDVRSEADWQHGLRLYQAYDRDAGAKDVRDTVAAAAEMPDCTRKVAVLGYCLGGLLTFLTAVRYDVDAAVVYHGGDTEKYLDEVGGLKAPLLMHLGEEDEFISRPAQEAIKKALSKKPNAAVYSYPGQYHAFSRHNGAHYDASAAALANGRTHDFLKRKLH
;
A
#
# COMPACT_ATOMS: atom_id res chain seq x y z
N MET A 1 -9.90 9.70 -15.16
CA MET A 1 -9.44 9.05 -16.42
C MET A 1 -8.47 7.95 -16.04
N LYS A 2 -8.55 6.78 -16.70
CA LYS A 2 -7.71 5.59 -16.44
C LYS A 2 -6.67 5.43 -17.55
N SER A 3 -5.44 5.09 -17.19
CA SER A 3 -4.35 4.90 -18.16
C SER A 3 -3.28 3.95 -17.58
N ARG A 4 -2.38 3.51 -18.42
CA ARG A 4 -1.11 2.88 -18.01
C ARG A 4 0.05 3.80 -18.36
N ILE A 5 1.06 3.79 -17.52
CA ILE A 5 2.33 4.50 -17.76
C ILE A 5 3.49 3.52 -17.56
N VAL A 6 4.65 3.91 -18.05
CA VAL A 6 5.92 3.24 -17.76
C VAL A 6 6.70 4.12 -16.80
N ILE A 7 7.24 3.51 -15.76
CA ILE A 7 8.13 4.15 -14.79
C ILE A 7 9.55 3.72 -15.11
N GLU A 8 10.44 4.68 -15.31
CA GLU A 8 11.86 4.45 -15.49
C GLU A 8 12.52 4.38 -14.10
N GLY A 9 12.71 3.18 -13.60
CA GLY A 9 13.30 2.93 -12.29
C GLY A 9 14.82 2.72 -12.36
N HIS A 10 15.48 2.72 -11.19
CA HIS A 10 16.94 2.55 -11.06
C HIS A 10 17.47 1.23 -11.63
N ALA A 11 16.64 0.19 -11.72
CA ALA A 11 17.02 -1.16 -12.16
C ALA A 11 16.30 -1.62 -13.43
N GLY A 12 15.56 -0.74 -14.09
CA GLY A 12 14.81 -1.02 -15.30
C GLY A 12 13.43 -0.40 -15.27
N SER A 13 12.71 -0.52 -16.38
CA SER A 13 11.37 0.06 -16.55
C SER A 13 10.27 -0.95 -16.19
N PHE A 14 9.19 -0.46 -15.59
CA PHE A 14 8.03 -1.25 -15.22
C PHE A 14 6.72 -0.47 -15.39
N GLY A 15 5.63 -1.22 -15.58
CA GLY A 15 4.31 -0.65 -15.80
C GLY A 15 3.67 -0.14 -14.51
N ALA A 16 2.77 0.84 -14.63
CA ALA A 16 1.87 1.23 -13.55
C ALA A 16 0.47 1.58 -14.09
N TYR A 17 -0.56 1.20 -13.32
CA TYR A 17 -1.93 1.67 -13.54
C TYR A 17 -2.09 3.07 -12.94
N VAL A 18 -2.80 3.96 -13.64
CA VAL A 18 -3.05 5.33 -13.15
C VAL A 18 -4.53 5.67 -13.27
N ALA A 19 -5.13 6.10 -12.16
CA ALA A 19 -6.44 6.72 -12.11
C ALA A 19 -6.30 8.20 -11.73
N ARG A 20 -6.94 9.09 -12.51
CA ARG A 20 -6.87 10.55 -12.30
C ARG A 20 -8.21 11.11 -11.85
N PRO A 21 -8.20 12.09 -10.92
CA PRO A 21 -9.41 12.81 -10.52
C PRO A 21 -9.92 13.69 -11.67
N ARG A 22 -11.13 14.23 -11.47
CA ARG A 22 -11.72 15.20 -12.43
C ARG A 22 -11.02 16.54 -12.40
N SER A 23 -10.55 16.95 -11.23
CA SER A 23 -9.90 18.25 -11.03
C SER A 23 -8.41 18.04 -10.77
N VAL A 24 -7.57 18.78 -11.46
CA VAL A 24 -6.12 18.81 -11.31
C VAL A 24 -5.64 20.29 -11.25
N PRO A 25 -4.51 20.62 -10.65
CA PRO A 25 -3.55 19.68 -10.06
C PRO A 25 -4.07 19.02 -8.76
N ALA A 26 -3.60 17.80 -8.48
CA ALA A 26 -4.00 17.02 -7.32
C ALA A 26 -2.80 16.30 -6.69
N PRO A 27 -2.84 15.98 -5.39
CA PRO A 27 -1.82 15.15 -4.77
C PRO A 27 -1.93 13.70 -5.25
N ALA A 28 -0.82 12.95 -5.17
CA ALA A 28 -0.77 11.57 -5.60
C ALA A 28 -0.76 10.59 -4.41
N VAL A 29 -1.30 9.39 -4.66
CA VAL A 29 -1.20 8.23 -3.78
C VAL A 29 -0.66 7.06 -4.60
N VAL A 30 0.51 6.56 -4.21
CA VAL A 30 1.05 5.30 -4.74
C VAL A 30 0.38 4.15 -4.01
N VAL A 31 -0.33 3.29 -4.76
CA VAL A 31 -1.13 2.17 -4.22
C VAL A 31 -0.41 0.86 -4.48
N LEU A 32 -0.01 0.18 -3.40
CA LEU A 32 0.79 -1.03 -3.48
C LEU A 32 -0.05 -2.29 -3.32
N GLN A 33 0.14 -3.19 -4.25
CA GLN A 33 -0.56 -4.47 -4.39
C GLN A 33 -0.29 -5.45 -3.25
N GLU A 34 -1.18 -6.42 -3.14
CA GLU A 34 -0.97 -7.66 -2.39
C GLU A 34 -0.19 -8.69 -3.24
N VAL A 35 -0.36 -9.98 -2.93
CA VAL A 35 0.23 -11.08 -3.70
C VAL A 35 -0.45 -11.32 -5.05
N PHE A 36 -1.53 -10.63 -5.35
CA PHE A 36 -2.36 -10.83 -6.56
C PHE A 36 -2.03 -9.89 -7.72
N GLY A 37 -0.97 -9.09 -7.61
CA GLY A 37 -0.61 -8.12 -8.64
C GLY A 37 -1.52 -6.88 -8.64
N VAL A 38 -1.44 -6.09 -9.70
CA VAL A 38 -2.31 -4.92 -9.92
C VAL A 38 -3.67 -5.38 -10.44
N ASN A 39 -4.35 -6.19 -9.62
CA ASN A 39 -5.61 -6.84 -9.95
C ASN A 39 -6.83 -5.90 -9.88
N ALA A 40 -8.02 -6.47 -10.05
CA ALA A 40 -9.27 -5.70 -10.05
C ALA A 40 -9.49 -4.92 -8.74
N ASP A 41 -9.14 -5.47 -7.57
CA ASP A 41 -9.31 -4.81 -6.27
C ASP A 41 -8.38 -3.59 -6.13
N ILE A 42 -7.13 -3.73 -6.53
CA ILE A 42 -6.15 -2.62 -6.51
C ILE A 42 -6.57 -1.51 -7.50
N ARG A 43 -7.02 -1.88 -8.69
CA ARG A 43 -7.54 -0.90 -9.66
C ARG A 43 -8.80 -0.20 -9.15
N GLN A 44 -9.70 -0.91 -8.47
CA GLN A 44 -10.88 -0.31 -7.82
C GLN A 44 -10.46 0.68 -6.73
N THR A 45 -9.52 0.33 -5.86
CA THR A 45 -8.96 1.25 -4.85
C THR A 45 -8.39 2.52 -5.50
N CYS A 46 -7.67 2.39 -6.61
CA CYS A 46 -7.17 3.55 -7.36
C CYS A 46 -8.32 4.42 -7.89
N ASP A 47 -9.37 3.81 -8.41
CA ASP A 47 -10.54 4.53 -8.92
C ASP A 47 -11.29 5.28 -7.81
N GLU A 48 -11.43 4.68 -6.63
CA GLU A 48 -12.03 5.28 -5.44
C GLU A 48 -11.21 6.48 -4.95
N LEU A 49 -9.88 6.35 -4.89
CA LEU A 49 -8.98 7.46 -4.55
C LEU A 49 -9.07 8.60 -5.57
N ALA A 50 -9.18 8.27 -6.86
CA ALA A 50 -9.38 9.28 -7.89
C ALA A 50 -10.73 10.01 -7.75
N ALA A 51 -11.80 9.30 -7.36
CA ALA A 51 -13.09 9.92 -7.05
C ALA A 51 -13.01 10.87 -5.82
N LEU A 52 -12.08 10.63 -4.90
CA LEU A 52 -11.81 11.46 -3.73
C LEU A 52 -10.86 12.65 -3.99
N GLY A 53 -10.35 12.79 -5.23
CA GLY A 53 -9.51 13.92 -5.63
C GLY A 53 -8.01 13.64 -5.64
N PHE A 54 -7.57 12.38 -5.58
CA PHE A 54 -6.16 12.00 -5.66
C PHE A 54 -5.79 11.43 -7.03
N ILE A 55 -4.55 11.65 -7.48
CA ILE A 55 -3.96 10.84 -8.55
C ILE A 55 -3.52 9.53 -7.92
N ALA A 56 -4.08 8.39 -8.34
CA ALA A 56 -3.69 7.09 -7.83
C ALA A 56 -2.77 6.38 -8.83
N VAL A 57 -1.63 5.85 -8.35
CA VAL A 57 -0.62 5.18 -9.17
C VAL A 57 -0.30 3.83 -8.57
N ALA A 58 -0.61 2.73 -9.27
CA ALA A 58 -0.32 1.38 -8.80
C ALA A 58 0.78 0.73 -9.67
N PRO A 59 2.04 0.64 -9.18
CA PRO A 59 3.12 0.01 -9.92
C PRO A 59 2.97 -1.51 -9.93
N ASP A 60 3.42 -2.14 -11.04
CA ASP A 60 3.62 -3.58 -11.10
C ASP A 60 4.86 -3.98 -10.28
N LEU A 61 4.66 -4.44 -9.04
CA LEU A 61 5.76 -4.79 -8.16
C LEU A 61 6.43 -6.13 -8.51
N PHE A 62 5.72 -6.99 -9.24
CA PHE A 62 6.28 -8.29 -9.63
C PHE A 62 7.06 -8.28 -10.96
N TRP A 63 7.23 -7.13 -11.60
CA TRP A 63 7.79 -6.96 -12.94
C TRP A 63 9.13 -7.67 -13.20
N ARG A 64 9.95 -7.90 -12.16
CA ARG A 64 11.22 -8.63 -12.29
C ARG A 64 11.03 -10.14 -12.38
N GLN A 65 9.96 -10.64 -11.82
CA GLN A 65 9.63 -12.07 -11.79
C GLN A 65 8.65 -12.40 -12.92
N GLU A 66 7.56 -11.65 -13.00
CA GLU A 66 6.50 -11.79 -13.98
C GLU A 66 5.79 -10.45 -14.16
N ARG A 67 5.66 -9.98 -15.40
CA ARG A 67 5.02 -8.69 -15.70
C ARG A 67 3.50 -8.83 -15.78
N ASP A 68 2.83 -7.75 -15.42
CA ASP A 68 1.37 -7.59 -15.57
C ASP A 68 0.55 -8.68 -14.84
N VAL A 69 1.02 -9.12 -13.67
CA VAL A 69 0.31 -10.07 -12.83
C VAL A 69 -1.06 -9.50 -12.43
N ASP A 70 -2.13 -10.24 -12.74
CA ASP A 70 -3.54 -9.86 -12.48
C ASP A 70 -4.32 -11.11 -12.07
N LEU A 71 -4.26 -11.45 -10.77
CA LEU A 71 -4.80 -12.70 -10.23
C LEU A 71 -6.15 -12.50 -9.55
N ASP A 72 -7.04 -13.52 -9.66
CA ASP A 72 -8.34 -13.52 -8.98
C ASP A 72 -8.18 -13.96 -7.52
N VAL A 73 -8.57 -13.10 -6.59
CA VAL A 73 -8.50 -13.36 -5.14
C VAL A 73 -9.35 -14.55 -4.67
N ARG A 74 -10.27 -15.05 -5.51
CA ARG A 74 -11.14 -16.19 -5.23
C ARG A 74 -10.62 -17.52 -5.81
N SER A 75 -9.56 -17.48 -6.61
CA SER A 75 -8.94 -18.64 -7.24
C SER A 75 -7.84 -19.21 -6.37
N GLU A 76 -7.97 -20.46 -5.95
CA GLU A 76 -6.90 -21.16 -5.20
C GLU A 76 -5.61 -21.29 -6.03
N ALA A 77 -5.72 -21.56 -7.33
CA ALA A 77 -4.56 -21.63 -8.23
C ALA A 77 -3.82 -20.29 -8.30
N ASP A 78 -4.56 -19.18 -8.36
CA ASP A 78 -4.01 -17.82 -8.38
C ASP A 78 -3.40 -17.44 -7.04
N TRP A 79 -4.02 -17.87 -5.94
CA TRP A 79 -3.43 -17.73 -4.60
C TRP A 79 -2.07 -18.43 -4.52
N GLN A 80 -1.98 -19.69 -4.94
CA GLN A 80 -0.72 -20.43 -4.95
C GLN A 80 0.33 -19.78 -5.88
N HIS A 81 -0.10 -19.22 -7.01
CA HIS A 81 0.79 -18.46 -7.89
C HIS A 81 1.33 -17.19 -7.20
N GLY A 82 0.45 -16.37 -6.66
CA GLY A 82 0.82 -15.17 -5.94
C GLY A 82 1.73 -15.44 -4.75
N LEU A 83 1.49 -16.55 -4.03
CA LEU A 83 2.33 -16.96 -2.91
C LEU A 83 3.76 -17.33 -3.35
N ARG A 84 3.94 -18.00 -4.50
CA ARG A 84 5.27 -18.27 -5.06
C ARG A 84 6.02 -16.96 -5.41
N LEU A 85 5.33 -16.00 -6.03
CA LEU A 85 5.91 -14.70 -6.32
C LEU A 85 6.31 -13.97 -5.02
N TYR A 86 5.45 -13.98 -4.01
CA TYR A 86 5.72 -13.41 -2.69
C TYR A 86 6.95 -14.02 -2.00
N GLN A 87 7.08 -15.35 -2.02
CA GLN A 87 8.20 -16.06 -1.39
C GLN A 87 9.55 -15.73 -2.03
N ALA A 88 9.57 -15.54 -3.36
CA ALA A 88 10.76 -15.18 -4.12
C ALA A 88 11.01 -13.66 -4.23
N TYR A 89 10.15 -12.83 -3.61
CA TYR A 89 10.20 -11.38 -3.76
C TYR A 89 11.34 -10.74 -2.95
N ASP A 90 12.15 -9.92 -3.62
CA ASP A 90 13.17 -9.09 -2.98
C ASP A 90 12.54 -7.80 -2.43
N ARG A 91 12.39 -7.72 -1.09
CA ARG A 91 11.75 -6.60 -0.40
C ARG A 91 12.58 -5.32 -0.51
N ASP A 92 13.90 -5.42 -0.54
CA ASP A 92 14.79 -4.26 -0.64
C ASP A 92 14.76 -3.65 -2.04
N ALA A 93 14.76 -4.49 -3.07
CA ALA A 93 14.55 -4.06 -4.45
C ALA A 93 13.14 -3.45 -4.61
N GLY A 94 12.11 -4.08 -4.01
CA GLY A 94 10.75 -3.57 -4.01
C GLY A 94 10.61 -2.18 -3.38
N ALA A 95 11.22 -1.95 -2.23
CA ALA A 95 11.20 -0.62 -1.59
C ALA A 95 11.86 0.46 -2.45
N LYS A 96 12.90 0.11 -3.23
CA LYS A 96 13.52 1.02 -4.22
C LYS A 96 12.57 1.30 -5.40
N ASP A 97 11.83 0.30 -5.89
CA ASP A 97 10.83 0.50 -6.95
C ASP A 97 9.70 1.41 -6.48
N VAL A 98 9.27 1.27 -5.22
CA VAL A 98 8.26 2.17 -4.63
C VAL A 98 8.81 3.59 -4.56
N ARG A 99 10.05 3.80 -4.10
CA ARG A 99 10.71 5.11 -4.12
C ARG A 99 10.72 5.72 -5.52
N ASP A 100 11.09 4.95 -6.53
CA ASP A 100 11.12 5.43 -7.92
C ASP A 100 9.72 5.76 -8.44
N THR A 101 8.71 4.99 -8.02
CA THR A 101 7.30 5.28 -8.31
C THR A 101 6.85 6.59 -7.64
N VAL A 102 7.24 6.84 -6.39
CA VAL A 102 6.94 8.10 -5.67
C VAL A 102 7.56 9.28 -6.42
N ALA A 103 8.83 9.17 -6.84
CA ALA A 103 9.50 10.22 -7.61
C ALA A 103 8.79 10.47 -8.96
N ALA A 104 8.45 9.41 -9.69
CA ALA A 104 7.73 9.52 -10.96
C ALA A 104 6.34 10.15 -10.78
N ALA A 105 5.61 9.80 -9.73
CA ALA A 105 4.31 10.38 -9.42
C ALA A 105 4.40 11.87 -9.08
N ALA A 106 5.43 12.28 -8.32
CA ALA A 106 5.67 13.69 -7.99
C ALA A 106 5.97 14.55 -9.21
N GLU A 107 6.61 13.98 -10.23
CA GLU A 107 6.96 14.69 -11.47
C GLU A 107 5.83 14.70 -12.52
N MET A 108 4.68 14.06 -12.26
CA MET A 108 3.53 14.14 -13.18
C MET A 108 3.06 15.60 -13.32
N PRO A 109 2.78 16.07 -14.56
CA PRO A 109 2.43 17.49 -14.80
C PRO A 109 1.21 17.98 -14.03
N ASP A 110 0.29 17.07 -13.70
CA ASP A 110 -0.95 17.33 -12.98
C ASP A 110 -0.84 17.00 -11.46
N CYS A 111 0.35 16.67 -10.95
CA CYS A 111 0.60 16.42 -9.54
C CYS A 111 1.03 17.70 -8.80
N THR A 112 0.53 17.88 -7.56
CA THR A 112 0.96 18.97 -6.66
C THR A 112 2.34 18.72 -6.04
N ARG A 113 3.05 17.65 -6.42
CA ARG A 113 4.29 17.10 -5.85
C ARG A 113 4.13 16.53 -4.43
N LYS A 114 2.93 16.50 -3.87
CA LYS A 114 2.61 15.80 -2.63
C LYS A 114 2.26 14.35 -2.93
N VAL A 115 2.99 13.40 -2.33
CA VAL A 115 2.83 11.97 -2.61
C VAL A 115 2.77 11.15 -1.32
N ALA A 116 1.68 10.42 -1.14
CA ALA A 116 1.57 9.39 -0.12
C ALA A 116 1.78 7.99 -0.71
N VAL A 117 2.12 7.03 0.15
CA VAL A 117 2.14 5.60 -0.19
C VAL A 117 1.08 4.89 0.65
N LEU A 118 0.28 4.04 0.00
CA LEU A 118 -0.75 3.21 0.62
C LEU A 118 -0.57 1.78 0.12
N GLY A 119 -0.55 0.79 1.01
CA GLY A 119 -0.35 -0.58 0.58
C GLY A 119 -1.00 -1.62 1.46
N TYR A 120 -1.26 -2.78 0.86
CA TYR A 120 -1.96 -3.92 1.45
C TYR A 120 -1.04 -5.15 1.47
N CYS A 121 -1.02 -5.92 2.57
CA CYS A 121 -0.22 -7.14 2.70
C CYS A 121 1.27 -6.92 2.38
N LEU A 122 1.80 -7.52 1.30
CA LEU A 122 3.15 -7.22 0.76
C LEU A 122 3.34 -5.71 0.55
N GLY A 123 2.37 -5.06 -0.09
CA GLY A 123 2.38 -3.62 -0.29
C GLY A 123 2.34 -2.83 1.02
N GLY A 124 1.69 -3.37 2.05
CA GLY A 124 1.70 -2.79 3.40
C GLY A 124 3.10 -2.80 4.00
N LEU A 125 3.81 -3.92 3.93
CA LEU A 125 5.23 -4.00 4.32
C LEU A 125 6.08 -2.99 3.53
N LEU A 126 5.95 -2.96 2.21
CA LEU A 126 6.73 -2.05 1.37
C LEU A 126 6.41 -0.58 1.65
N THR A 127 5.16 -0.26 2.01
CA THR A 127 4.77 1.07 2.48
C THR A 127 5.51 1.44 3.76
N PHE A 128 5.57 0.53 4.74
CA PHE A 128 6.34 0.74 5.97
C PHE A 128 7.83 0.93 5.67
N LEU A 129 8.45 0.04 4.88
CA LEU A 129 9.86 0.15 4.49
C LEU A 129 10.16 1.46 3.75
N THR A 130 9.26 1.88 2.87
CA THR A 130 9.40 3.16 2.17
C THR A 130 9.36 4.33 3.15
N ALA A 131 8.43 4.33 4.10
CA ALA A 131 8.28 5.42 5.08
C ALA A 131 9.45 5.54 6.07
N VAL A 132 10.14 4.43 6.38
CA VAL A 132 11.31 4.46 7.28
C VAL A 132 12.62 4.71 6.55
N ARG A 133 12.70 4.43 5.24
CA ARG A 133 13.93 4.52 4.44
C ARG A 133 14.01 5.74 3.53
N TYR A 134 12.85 6.27 3.09
CA TYR A 134 12.77 7.32 2.07
C TYR A 134 11.81 8.43 2.50
N ASP A 135 11.90 9.57 1.87
CA ASP A 135 11.02 10.70 2.13
C ASP A 135 9.70 10.53 1.34
N VAL A 136 8.58 10.56 2.08
CA VAL A 136 7.21 10.58 1.55
C VAL A 136 6.36 11.54 2.41
N ASP A 137 5.27 12.08 1.86
CA ASP A 137 4.42 13.04 2.59
C ASP A 137 3.49 12.34 3.60
N ALA A 138 3.10 11.10 3.34
CA ALA A 138 2.31 10.26 4.26
C ALA A 138 2.40 8.77 3.87
N ALA A 139 2.14 7.88 4.82
CA ALA A 139 2.12 6.44 4.60
C ALA A 139 0.90 5.79 5.27
N VAL A 140 0.23 4.88 4.56
CA VAL A 140 -0.90 4.10 5.07
C VAL A 140 -0.67 2.61 4.86
N VAL A 141 -0.64 1.86 5.93
CA VAL A 141 -0.38 0.42 5.93
C VAL A 141 -1.65 -0.33 6.30
N TYR A 142 -2.11 -1.21 5.42
CA TYR A 142 -3.11 -2.21 5.72
C TYR A 142 -2.46 -3.58 5.88
N HIS A 143 -2.62 -4.22 7.06
CA HIS A 143 -2.16 -5.58 7.37
C HIS A 143 -0.80 -5.94 6.74
N GLY A 144 0.21 -5.11 6.94
CA GLY A 144 1.56 -5.31 6.41
C GLY A 144 2.25 -6.51 7.07
N GLY A 145 2.17 -7.68 6.44
CA GLY A 145 2.84 -8.90 6.91
C GLY A 145 4.36 -8.70 6.98
N ASP A 146 5.01 -9.39 7.91
CA ASP A 146 6.46 -9.29 8.16
C ASP A 146 6.97 -7.94 8.67
N THR A 147 6.12 -6.94 8.91
CA THR A 147 6.55 -5.61 9.43
C THR A 147 7.33 -5.75 10.74
N GLU A 148 7.01 -6.72 11.59
CA GLU A 148 7.69 -6.97 12.86
C GLU A 148 9.18 -7.33 12.70
N LYS A 149 9.59 -7.80 11.53
CA LYS A 149 10.99 -8.16 11.22
C LYS A 149 11.88 -6.96 10.92
N TYR A 150 11.28 -5.77 10.76
CA TYR A 150 11.97 -4.52 10.38
C TYR A 150 11.77 -3.40 11.41
N LEU A 151 11.39 -3.73 12.65
CA LEU A 151 11.11 -2.73 13.69
C LEU A 151 12.37 -1.99 14.18
N ASP A 152 13.54 -2.52 13.95
CA ASP A 152 14.83 -1.85 14.17
C ASP A 152 14.99 -0.61 13.26
N GLU A 153 14.30 -0.58 12.12
CA GLU A 153 14.30 0.57 11.19
C GLU A 153 13.30 1.69 11.58
N VAL A 154 12.44 1.50 12.58
CA VAL A 154 11.45 2.51 13.03
C VAL A 154 12.10 3.87 13.36
N GLY A 155 13.39 3.86 13.74
CA GLY A 155 14.17 5.08 13.94
C GLY A 155 14.08 6.07 12.78
N GLY A 156 14.07 5.55 11.55
CA GLY A 156 14.01 6.32 10.31
C GLY A 156 12.66 6.95 9.98
N LEU A 157 11.57 6.57 10.67
CA LEU A 157 10.23 7.07 10.37
C LEU A 157 10.11 8.58 10.62
N LYS A 158 10.01 9.36 9.55
CA LYS A 158 9.78 10.81 9.56
C LYS A 158 8.37 11.18 9.09
N ALA A 159 7.86 10.46 8.10
CA ALA A 159 6.54 10.68 7.54
C ALA A 159 5.42 10.37 8.55
N PRO A 160 4.26 11.06 8.48
CA PRO A 160 3.05 10.60 9.14
C PRO A 160 2.68 9.19 8.67
N LEU A 161 2.42 8.27 9.62
CA LEU A 161 2.06 6.89 9.33
C LEU A 161 0.72 6.53 9.99
N LEU A 162 -0.16 5.91 9.20
CA LEU A 162 -1.38 5.29 9.67
C LEU A 162 -1.31 3.79 9.38
N MET A 163 -1.62 2.95 10.39
CA MET A 163 -1.60 1.49 10.23
C MET A 163 -2.91 0.87 10.70
N HIS A 164 -3.40 -0.09 9.92
CA HIS A 164 -4.61 -0.88 10.19
C HIS A 164 -4.26 -2.35 10.35
N LEU A 165 -4.64 -2.96 11.49
CA LEU A 165 -4.38 -4.36 11.83
C LEU A 165 -5.68 -5.06 12.21
N GLY A 166 -6.00 -6.18 11.55
CA GLY A 166 -7.05 -7.09 12.02
C GLY A 166 -6.57 -7.88 13.23
N GLU A 167 -7.36 -7.96 14.29
CA GLU A 167 -6.90 -8.65 15.50
C GLU A 167 -6.77 -10.16 15.32
N GLU A 168 -7.56 -10.77 14.45
CA GLU A 168 -7.52 -12.21 14.13
C GLU A 168 -6.72 -12.51 12.85
N ASP A 169 -5.80 -11.60 12.47
CA ASP A 169 -4.95 -11.77 11.29
C ASP A 169 -4.07 -13.03 11.42
N GLU A 170 -4.26 -13.98 10.51
CA GLU A 170 -3.59 -15.27 10.50
C GLU A 170 -2.13 -15.21 10.02
N PHE A 171 -1.74 -14.09 9.38
CA PHE A 171 -0.37 -13.85 8.90
C PHE A 171 0.44 -12.91 9.80
N ILE A 172 -0.23 -12.13 10.67
CA ILE A 172 0.42 -11.24 11.64
C ILE A 172 0.00 -11.67 13.04
N SER A 173 0.80 -12.53 13.66
CA SER A 173 0.47 -13.09 14.98
C SER A 173 0.24 -12.01 16.05
N ARG A 174 -0.53 -12.33 17.08
CA ARG A 174 -0.77 -11.40 18.21
C ARG A 174 0.55 -10.84 18.80
N PRO A 175 1.59 -11.65 19.08
CA PRO A 175 2.88 -11.10 19.51
C PRO A 175 3.52 -10.13 18.52
N ALA A 176 3.43 -10.40 17.21
CA ALA A 176 3.92 -9.50 16.17
C ALA A 176 3.15 -8.17 16.17
N GLN A 177 1.81 -8.20 16.25
CA GLN A 177 0.98 -7.01 16.38
C GLN A 177 1.34 -6.16 17.60
N GLU A 178 1.56 -6.78 18.76
CA GLU A 178 1.97 -6.08 19.98
C GLU A 178 3.37 -5.46 19.86
N ALA A 179 4.31 -6.16 19.21
CA ALA A 179 5.64 -5.61 18.92
C ALA A 179 5.56 -4.37 18.02
N ILE A 180 4.75 -4.42 16.95
CA ILE A 180 4.51 -3.30 16.04
C ILE A 180 3.91 -2.10 16.81
N LYS A 181 2.81 -2.32 17.55
CA LYS A 181 2.16 -1.28 18.35
C LYS A 181 3.13 -0.64 19.34
N LYS A 182 3.91 -1.46 20.05
CA LYS A 182 4.92 -0.99 21.04
C LYS A 182 6.02 -0.14 20.36
N ALA A 183 6.49 -0.55 19.19
CA ALA A 183 7.52 0.21 18.47
C ALA A 183 6.97 1.56 17.98
N LEU A 184 5.78 1.55 17.36
CA LEU A 184 5.16 2.74 16.78
C LEU A 184 4.57 3.68 17.85
N SER A 185 4.20 3.21 19.05
CA SER A 185 3.73 4.08 20.13
C SER A 185 4.75 5.12 20.57
N LYS A 186 6.03 4.91 20.28
CA LYS A 186 7.12 5.87 20.55
C LYS A 186 7.27 6.95 19.48
N LYS A 187 6.49 6.90 18.41
CA LYS A 187 6.53 7.83 17.28
C LYS A 187 5.28 8.71 17.31
N PRO A 188 5.39 10.01 17.57
CA PRO A 188 4.24 10.92 17.68
C PRO A 188 3.52 11.13 16.33
N ASN A 189 4.18 10.79 15.24
CA ASN A 189 3.64 10.86 13.88
C ASN A 189 3.04 9.53 13.38
N ALA A 190 2.95 8.50 14.23
CA ALA A 190 2.35 7.21 13.88
C ALA A 190 1.04 6.96 14.65
N ALA A 191 0.05 6.40 13.96
CA ALA A 191 -1.19 5.92 14.57
C ALA A 191 -1.46 4.49 14.11
N VAL A 192 -1.78 3.59 15.05
CA VAL A 192 -2.11 2.19 14.76
C VAL A 192 -3.53 1.92 15.27
N TYR A 193 -4.39 1.41 14.38
CA TYR A 193 -5.74 0.98 14.71
C TYR A 193 -5.84 -0.53 14.59
N SER A 194 -6.35 -1.16 15.66
CA SER A 194 -6.72 -2.57 15.68
C SER A 194 -8.23 -2.72 15.46
N TYR A 195 -8.62 -3.78 14.77
CA TYR A 195 -10.00 -4.08 14.41
C TYR A 195 -10.38 -5.43 15.02
N PRO A 196 -11.15 -5.44 16.13
CA PRO A 196 -11.55 -6.67 16.82
C PRO A 196 -12.34 -7.61 15.88
N GLY A 197 -12.01 -8.91 15.93
CA GLY A 197 -12.69 -9.94 15.14
C GLY A 197 -12.36 -9.92 13.65
N GLN A 198 -11.46 -9.03 13.20
CA GLN A 198 -11.10 -8.93 11.78
C GLN A 198 -9.87 -9.77 11.45
N TYR A 199 -9.95 -10.46 10.32
CA TYR A 199 -8.90 -11.29 9.73
C TYR A 199 -8.01 -10.49 8.77
N HIS A 200 -7.01 -11.15 8.18
CA HIS A 200 -6.19 -10.54 7.10
C HIS A 200 -7.07 -10.08 5.94
N ALA A 201 -6.76 -8.93 5.36
CA ALA A 201 -7.46 -8.36 4.20
C ALA A 201 -8.98 -8.13 4.40
N PHE A 202 -9.42 -7.81 5.63
CA PHE A 202 -10.82 -7.50 5.93
C PHE A 202 -11.42 -6.34 5.11
N SER A 203 -10.60 -5.52 4.49
CA SER A 203 -11.00 -4.40 3.63
C SER A 203 -10.95 -4.70 2.13
N ARG A 204 -10.55 -5.91 1.71
CA ARG A 204 -10.49 -6.32 0.31
C ARG A 204 -11.89 -6.62 -0.23
N HIS A 205 -12.37 -5.84 -1.19
CA HIS A 205 -13.76 -5.88 -1.70
C HIS A 205 -14.29 -7.27 -2.07
N ASN A 206 -13.47 -8.09 -2.72
CA ASN A 206 -13.87 -9.43 -3.18
C ASN A 206 -13.22 -10.55 -2.33
N GLY A 207 -12.62 -10.21 -1.19
CA GLY A 207 -11.95 -11.16 -0.31
C GLY A 207 -12.92 -11.98 0.54
N ALA A 208 -12.50 -13.20 0.91
CA ALA A 208 -13.29 -14.09 1.78
C ALA A 208 -13.54 -13.48 3.19
N HIS A 209 -12.63 -12.62 3.65
CA HIS A 209 -12.70 -11.96 4.96
C HIS A 209 -13.24 -10.54 4.91
N TYR A 210 -13.85 -10.13 3.78
CA TYR A 210 -14.38 -8.77 3.68
C TYR A 210 -15.48 -8.50 4.71
N ASP A 211 -15.27 -7.49 5.53
CA ASP A 211 -16.27 -6.96 6.46
C ASP A 211 -16.58 -5.51 6.09
N ALA A 212 -17.82 -5.27 5.64
CA ALA A 212 -18.23 -3.97 5.14
C ALA A 212 -18.11 -2.85 6.19
N SER A 213 -18.41 -3.15 7.45
CA SER A 213 -18.38 -2.17 8.55
C SER A 213 -16.95 -1.80 8.93
N ALA A 214 -16.11 -2.80 9.11
CA ALA A 214 -14.70 -2.60 9.43
C ALA A 214 -13.96 -1.93 8.26
N ALA A 215 -14.24 -2.35 7.01
CA ALA A 215 -13.68 -1.73 5.81
C ALA A 215 -14.08 -0.25 5.69
N ALA A 216 -15.37 0.07 5.87
CA ALA A 216 -15.84 1.46 5.83
C ALA A 216 -15.17 2.33 6.91
N LEU A 217 -15.01 1.80 8.12
CA LEU A 217 -14.33 2.51 9.21
C LEU A 217 -12.84 2.74 8.91
N ALA A 218 -12.12 1.70 8.43
CA ALA A 218 -10.70 1.80 8.10
C ALA A 218 -10.47 2.75 6.91
N ASN A 219 -11.28 2.61 5.85
CA ASN A 219 -11.19 3.47 4.67
C ASN A 219 -11.54 4.93 5.00
N GLY A 220 -12.56 5.17 5.84
CA GLY A 220 -12.89 6.51 6.32
C GLY A 220 -11.71 7.18 7.05
N ARG A 221 -11.05 6.45 7.97
CA ARG A 221 -9.83 6.93 8.67
C ARG A 221 -8.70 7.24 7.69
N THR A 222 -8.51 6.37 6.70
CA THR A 222 -7.49 6.54 5.64
C THR A 222 -7.77 7.79 4.81
N HIS A 223 -9.01 7.97 4.32
CA HIS A 223 -9.39 9.12 3.50
C HIS A 223 -9.22 10.44 4.25
N ASP A 224 -9.65 10.50 5.51
CA ASP A 224 -9.47 11.67 6.36
C ASP A 224 -8.00 11.96 6.65
N PHE A 225 -7.19 10.92 6.87
CA PHE A 225 -5.75 11.03 7.07
C PHE A 225 -5.06 11.58 5.82
N LEU A 226 -5.30 11.00 4.65
CA LEU A 226 -4.72 11.45 3.37
C LEU A 226 -5.12 12.90 3.05
N LYS A 227 -6.38 13.26 3.22
CA LYS A 227 -6.84 14.65 3.02
C LYS A 227 -6.10 15.63 3.92
N ARG A 228 -5.97 15.33 5.21
CA ARG A 228 -5.26 16.23 6.15
C ARG A 228 -3.76 16.34 5.91
N LYS A 229 -3.13 15.34 5.29
CA LYS A 229 -1.66 15.31 5.11
C LYS A 229 -1.20 15.80 3.74
N LEU A 230 -2.07 15.73 2.74
CA LEU A 230 -1.70 16.05 1.36
C LEU A 230 -2.32 17.38 0.86
N HIS A 231 -3.36 17.89 1.53
CA HIS A 231 -3.96 19.19 1.28
C HIS A 231 -3.66 20.16 2.43
#